data_3e9fde5e821cea1753ba1a4d3fe9cbf2
#
_entry.id   3e9fde5e821cea1753ba1a4d3fe9cbf2
#
_cell.length_a   1.000
_cell.length_b   1.000
_cell.length_c   1.000
_cell.angle_alpha   90.00
_cell.angle_beta   90.00
_cell.angle_gamma   90.00
#
_symmetry.space_group_name_H-M   'P 1'
#
loop_
_entity.id
_entity.type
_entity.pdbx_description
1 polymer ?
#
loop_
_entity_poly.entity_id
_entity_poly.type
_entity_poly.pdbx_seq_one_letter_code
_entity_poly.pdbx_strand_id
1 'polypeptide(L)'
;LSPKWIGFAFLCALYILLFVLLCQTPLYSIEGAHNDRLFSADDIYYTNYFFSTTMDESPRIVKHPLLIVFGWLFTCLESTILGPISLRHHYELIVLLQLCVSLVSVLYLYKILDEFYHLRPRHTVLLCAIYALSFSTLFYTFIAESYINSSCILLMSYYYARRKNSAAVVLLGVL
;
A
#
# COMPACT_ATOMS: atom_id res chain seq x y z
N LEU A 1 -5.08 16.43 21.64
CA LEU A 1 -5.29 15.77 20.34
C LEU A 1 -6.78 15.49 20.19
N SER A 2 -7.36 15.80 19.00
CA SER A 2 -8.77 15.46 18.77
C SER A 2 -8.92 13.93 18.68
N PRO A 3 -10.10 13.36 19.04
CA PRO A 3 -10.33 11.92 19.02
C PRO A 3 -9.97 11.22 17.72
N LYS A 4 -10.09 11.93 16.58
CA LYS A 4 -9.72 11.42 15.24
C LYS A 4 -8.22 11.13 15.14
N TRP A 5 -7.37 12.01 15.66
CA TRP A 5 -5.92 11.82 15.60
C TRP A 5 -5.43 10.75 16.55
N ILE A 6 -6.12 10.56 17.70
CA ILE A 6 -5.83 9.45 18.62
C ILE A 6 -6.13 8.11 17.93
N GLY A 7 -7.29 7.98 17.28
CA GLY A 7 -7.64 6.77 16.55
C GLY A 7 -6.67 6.47 15.39
N PHE A 8 -6.26 7.50 14.66
CA PHE A 8 -5.28 7.35 13.56
C PHE A 8 -3.89 6.96 14.09
N ALA A 9 -3.42 7.60 15.17
CA ALA A 9 -2.15 7.25 15.80
C ALA A 9 -2.14 5.80 16.33
N PHE A 10 -3.26 5.35 16.94
CA PHE A 10 -3.41 3.96 17.35
C PHE A 10 -3.33 2.99 16.17
N LEU A 11 -3.97 3.29 15.05
CA LEU A 11 -3.92 2.48 13.84
C LEU A 11 -2.48 2.42 13.27
N CYS A 12 -1.78 3.55 13.23
CA CYS A 12 -0.37 3.59 12.81
C CYS A 12 0.49 2.70 13.72
N ALA A 13 0.34 2.81 15.04
CA ALA A 13 1.07 1.99 16.00
C ALA A 13 0.77 0.50 15.84
N LEU A 14 -0.49 0.14 15.62
CA LEU A 14 -0.90 -1.25 15.36
C LEU A 14 -0.26 -1.79 14.07
N TYR A 15 -0.28 -1.03 12.98
CA TYR A 15 0.31 -1.45 11.71
C TYR A 15 1.83 -1.60 11.83
N ILE A 16 2.51 -0.68 12.50
CA ILE A 16 3.96 -0.79 12.76
C ILE A 16 4.26 -2.04 13.61
N LEU A 17 3.47 -2.29 14.66
CA LEU A 17 3.62 -3.48 15.49
C LEU A 17 3.46 -4.77 14.66
N LEU A 18 2.41 -4.86 13.84
CA LEU A 18 2.18 -6.00 12.96
C LEU A 18 3.32 -6.17 11.96
N PHE A 19 3.82 -5.09 11.36
CA PHE A 19 4.97 -5.12 10.47
C PHE A 19 6.21 -5.69 11.18
N VAL A 20 6.56 -5.17 12.36
CA VAL A 20 7.72 -5.65 13.14
C VAL A 20 7.58 -7.12 13.51
N LEU A 21 6.39 -7.57 13.88
CA LEU A 21 6.13 -8.98 14.19
C LEU A 21 6.27 -9.86 12.95
N LEU A 22 5.76 -9.42 11.80
CA LEU A 22 5.86 -10.16 10.53
C LEU A 22 7.30 -10.23 10.01
N CYS A 23 8.12 -9.18 10.21
CA CYS A 23 9.54 -9.20 9.88
C CYS A 23 10.33 -10.27 10.67
N GLN A 24 9.81 -10.70 11.83
CA GLN A 24 10.44 -11.77 12.62
C GLN A 24 10.03 -13.18 12.15
N THR A 25 9.07 -13.28 11.26
CA THR A 25 8.61 -14.55 10.70
C THR A 25 9.37 -14.92 9.42
N PRO A 26 9.33 -16.18 8.97
CA PRO A 26 9.85 -16.57 7.68
C PRO A 26 9.01 -16.07 6.50
N LEU A 27 7.92 -15.34 6.74
CA LEU A 27 7.02 -14.82 5.70
C LEU A 27 7.75 -13.96 4.66
N TYR A 28 8.68 -13.11 5.11
CA TYR A 28 9.51 -12.26 4.26
C TYR A 28 10.86 -12.88 3.90
N SER A 29 11.04 -14.17 4.17
CA SER A 29 12.21 -14.90 3.71
C SER A 29 12.03 -15.35 2.26
N ILE A 30 13.17 -15.54 1.55
CA ILE A 30 13.19 -16.04 0.17
C ILE A 30 12.40 -17.36 0.06
N GLU A 31 12.48 -18.23 1.06
CA GLU A 31 11.75 -19.50 1.09
C GLU A 31 10.23 -19.31 1.26
N GLY A 32 9.80 -18.32 2.02
CA GLY A 32 8.39 -17.96 2.17
C GLY A 32 7.82 -17.37 0.89
N ALA A 33 8.55 -16.48 0.26
CA ALA A 33 8.18 -15.81 -0.98
C ALA A 33 8.14 -16.76 -2.19
N HIS A 34 9.04 -17.75 -2.27
CA HIS A 34 9.12 -18.65 -3.44
C HIS A 34 8.02 -19.69 -3.56
N ASN A 35 7.14 -19.84 -2.60
CA ASN A 35 6.23 -20.98 -2.58
C ASN A 35 4.78 -20.67 -2.93
N ASP A 36 4.44 -19.44 -3.36
CA ASP A 36 3.05 -19.05 -3.70
C ASP A 36 2.02 -19.54 -2.66
N ARG A 37 2.46 -19.58 -1.39
CA ARG A 37 1.70 -20.20 -0.28
C ARG A 37 0.60 -19.31 0.28
N LEU A 38 0.63 -18.03 -0.05
CA LEU A 38 -0.28 -17.03 0.49
C LEU A 38 -1.37 -16.70 -0.54
N PHE A 39 -2.33 -17.61 -0.69
CA PHE A 39 -3.53 -17.40 -1.52
C PHE A 39 -3.23 -17.04 -2.98
N SER A 40 -2.15 -17.61 -3.56
CA SER A 40 -1.70 -17.28 -4.91
C SER A 40 -1.42 -15.78 -5.11
N ALA A 41 -0.96 -15.09 -4.07
CA ALA A 41 -0.49 -13.72 -4.20
C ALA A 41 0.77 -13.71 -5.06
N ASP A 42 0.83 -12.79 -6.02
CA ASP A 42 1.95 -12.64 -6.95
C ASP A 42 3.15 -11.89 -6.29
N ASP A 43 3.39 -12.09 -5.00
CA ASP A 43 4.35 -11.35 -4.19
C ASP A 43 5.80 -11.45 -4.71
N ILE A 44 6.24 -12.64 -5.12
CA ILE A 44 7.54 -12.84 -5.78
C ILE A 44 7.63 -12.04 -7.08
N TYR A 45 6.53 -12.03 -7.81
CA TYR A 45 6.46 -11.35 -9.08
C TYR A 45 6.64 -9.84 -8.89
N TYR A 46 5.95 -9.25 -7.91
CA TYR A 46 6.09 -7.84 -7.59
C TYR A 46 7.50 -7.53 -7.08
N THR A 47 8.07 -8.35 -6.21
CA THR A 47 9.40 -8.12 -5.67
C THR A 47 10.49 -8.23 -6.74
N ASN A 48 10.42 -9.22 -7.63
CA ASN A 48 11.48 -9.47 -8.60
C ASN A 48 11.35 -8.67 -9.90
N TYR A 49 10.13 -8.31 -10.31
CA TYR A 49 9.88 -7.69 -11.61
C TYR A 49 9.42 -6.25 -11.52
N PHE A 50 8.51 -5.92 -10.62
CA PHE A 50 7.99 -4.56 -10.48
C PHE A 50 8.93 -3.64 -9.70
N PHE A 51 9.61 -4.18 -8.70
CA PHE A 51 10.55 -3.47 -7.86
C PHE A 51 12.00 -3.92 -8.15
N SER A 52 12.36 -4.00 -9.41
CA SER A 52 13.68 -4.39 -9.88
C SER A 52 14.42 -3.18 -10.45
N THR A 53 15.76 -3.18 -10.36
CA THR A 53 16.60 -2.17 -11.00
C THR A 53 16.68 -2.34 -12.51
N THR A 54 16.32 -3.53 -13.02
CA THR A 54 16.25 -3.84 -14.46
C THR A 54 14.79 -3.94 -14.87
N MET A 55 14.40 -3.17 -15.90
CA MET A 55 13.11 -3.34 -16.54
C MET A 55 13.17 -4.61 -17.38
N ASP A 56 12.78 -5.73 -16.80
CA ASP A 56 12.76 -7.00 -17.52
C ASP A 56 11.49 -7.12 -18.36
N GLU A 57 11.57 -7.86 -19.48
CA GLU A 57 10.47 -8.03 -20.45
C GLU A 57 9.37 -8.98 -19.93
N SER A 58 8.83 -8.69 -18.76
CA SER A 58 7.74 -9.50 -18.22
C SER A 58 6.42 -9.23 -18.95
N PRO A 59 5.64 -10.27 -19.28
CA PRO A 59 4.32 -10.10 -19.92
C PRO A 59 3.33 -9.26 -19.10
N ARG A 60 3.54 -9.12 -17.79
CA ARG A 60 2.71 -8.30 -16.91
C ARG A 60 3.06 -6.81 -16.93
N ILE A 61 4.22 -6.42 -17.46
CA ILE A 61 4.61 -5.03 -17.73
C ILE A 61 3.52 -4.31 -18.52
N VAL A 62 2.93 -4.98 -19.50
CA VAL A 62 1.87 -4.43 -20.35
C VAL A 62 0.58 -4.15 -19.55
N LYS A 63 0.34 -4.86 -18.44
CA LYS A 63 -0.89 -4.70 -17.64
C LYS A 63 -0.81 -3.52 -16.66
N HIS A 64 0.38 -3.21 -16.15
CA HIS A 64 0.59 -2.20 -15.11
C HIS A 64 1.83 -1.34 -15.38
N PRO A 65 1.93 -0.64 -16.52
CA PRO A 65 3.16 0.02 -16.95
C PRO A 65 3.65 1.11 -15.97
N LEU A 66 2.72 1.85 -15.37
CA LEU A 66 3.09 2.93 -14.44
C LEU A 66 3.48 2.42 -13.07
N LEU A 67 2.91 1.31 -12.62
CA LEU A 67 3.32 0.66 -11.36
C LEU A 67 4.79 0.22 -11.45
N ILE A 68 5.23 -0.24 -12.62
CA ILE A 68 6.63 -0.62 -12.88
C ILE A 68 7.56 0.58 -12.81
N VAL A 69 7.20 1.68 -13.46
CA VAL A 69 8.00 2.91 -13.40
C VAL A 69 8.12 3.39 -11.96
N PHE A 70 7.03 3.35 -11.20
CA PHE A 70 7.03 3.70 -9.78
C PHE A 70 7.93 2.76 -8.96
N GLY A 71 7.79 1.44 -9.15
CA GLY A 71 8.61 0.44 -8.48
C GLY A 71 10.09 0.58 -8.82
N TRP A 72 10.43 0.79 -10.09
CA TRP A 72 11.79 1.03 -10.55
C TRP A 72 12.40 2.28 -9.90
N LEU A 73 11.67 3.41 -9.88
CA LEU A 73 12.11 4.63 -9.21
C LEU A 73 12.34 4.40 -7.72
N PHE A 74 11.45 3.68 -7.06
CA PHE A 74 11.59 3.33 -5.65
C PHE A 74 12.87 2.51 -5.41
N THR A 75 13.11 1.48 -6.21
CA THR A 75 14.30 0.63 -6.09
C THR A 75 15.59 1.37 -6.40
N CYS A 76 15.58 2.27 -7.39
CA CYS A 76 16.72 3.13 -7.68
C CYS A 76 17.05 4.07 -6.50
N LEU A 77 16.04 4.66 -5.88
CA LEU A 77 16.23 5.48 -4.68
C LEU A 77 16.75 4.68 -3.50
N GLU A 78 16.16 3.50 -3.27
CA GLU A 78 16.57 2.57 -2.22
C GLU A 78 18.05 2.21 -2.37
N SER A 79 18.45 1.73 -3.55
CA SER A 79 19.84 1.32 -3.83
C SER A 79 20.83 2.49 -3.75
N THR A 80 20.40 3.71 -4.09
CA THR A 80 21.22 4.91 -4.00
C THR A 80 21.45 5.35 -2.56
N ILE A 81 20.42 5.21 -1.70
CA ILE A 81 20.46 5.66 -0.30
C ILE A 81 21.09 4.61 0.60
N LEU A 82 20.74 3.34 0.43
CA LEU A 82 21.11 2.24 1.32
C LEU A 82 22.25 1.38 0.76
N GLY A 83 22.57 1.53 -0.52
CA GLY A 83 23.49 0.65 -1.22
C GLY A 83 22.90 -0.75 -1.49
N PRO A 84 23.72 -1.76 -1.82
CA PRO A 84 23.25 -3.11 -2.06
C PRO A 84 22.62 -3.71 -0.81
N ILE A 85 21.33 -4.05 -0.88
CA ILE A 85 20.60 -4.68 0.21
C ILE A 85 20.21 -6.11 -0.15
N SER A 86 19.92 -6.91 0.88
CA SER A 86 19.42 -8.26 0.66
C SER A 86 18.00 -8.24 0.09
N LEU A 87 17.63 -9.28 -0.66
CA LEU A 87 16.27 -9.44 -1.19
C LEU A 87 15.20 -9.38 -0.08
N ARG A 88 15.52 -9.90 1.11
CA ARG A 88 14.63 -9.81 2.28
C ARG A 88 14.37 -8.35 2.68
N HIS A 89 15.41 -7.54 2.84
CA HIS A 89 15.26 -6.13 3.22
C HIS A 89 14.56 -5.34 2.14
N HIS A 90 14.79 -5.67 0.86
CA HIS A 90 14.04 -5.09 -0.25
C HIS A 90 12.54 -5.37 -0.13
N TYR A 91 12.16 -6.62 0.15
CA TYR A 91 10.76 -6.99 0.38
C TYR A 91 10.15 -6.24 1.59
N GLU A 92 10.89 -6.17 2.70
CA GLU A 92 10.47 -5.43 3.90
C GLU A 92 10.21 -3.95 3.60
N LEU A 93 11.04 -3.32 2.76
CA LEU A 93 10.85 -1.92 2.34
C LEU A 93 9.65 -1.74 1.41
N ILE A 94 9.37 -2.67 0.51
CA ILE A 94 8.16 -2.67 -0.31
C ILE A 94 6.91 -2.74 0.58
N VAL A 95 6.90 -3.64 1.55
CA VAL A 95 5.78 -3.76 2.50
C VAL A 95 5.63 -2.49 3.35
N LEU A 96 6.72 -1.87 3.77
CA LEU A 96 6.67 -0.59 4.49
C LEU A 96 6.04 0.52 3.61
N LEU A 97 6.37 0.57 2.33
CA LEU A 97 5.75 1.49 1.38
C LEU A 97 4.24 1.23 1.27
N GLN A 98 3.83 -0.04 1.13
CA GLN A 98 2.42 -0.42 1.07
C GLN A 98 1.65 -0.08 2.35
N LEU A 99 2.31 -0.21 3.51
CA LEU A 99 1.76 0.24 4.78
C LEU A 99 1.47 1.74 4.75
N CYS A 100 2.39 2.56 4.24
CA CYS A 100 2.17 4.00 4.07
C CYS A 100 0.97 4.27 3.12
N VAL A 101 0.89 3.55 2.00
CA VAL A 101 -0.24 3.67 1.05
C VAL A 101 -1.57 3.27 1.71
N SER A 102 -1.58 2.22 2.51
CA SER A 102 -2.77 1.80 3.27
C SER A 102 -3.23 2.88 4.25
N LEU A 103 -2.30 3.50 4.97
CA LEU A 103 -2.62 4.62 5.87
C LEU A 103 -3.17 5.83 5.12
N VAL A 104 -2.63 6.14 3.94
CA VAL A 104 -3.16 7.19 3.05
C VAL A 104 -4.59 6.83 2.62
N SER A 105 -4.88 5.57 2.28
CA SER A 105 -6.23 5.10 1.94
C SER A 105 -7.22 5.36 3.08
N VAL A 106 -6.83 5.04 4.31
CA VAL A 106 -7.65 5.30 5.51
C VAL A 106 -7.90 6.80 5.70
N LEU A 107 -6.88 7.65 5.47
CA LEU A 107 -7.05 9.11 5.55
C LEU A 107 -8.03 9.64 4.50
N TYR A 108 -7.98 9.15 3.27
CA TYR A 108 -8.92 9.56 2.23
C TYR A 108 -10.32 9.04 2.50
N LEU A 109 -10.47 7.80 2.99
CA LEU A 109 -11.77 7.29 3.43
C LEU A 109 -12.33 8.17 4.56
N TYR A 110 -11.51 8.53 5.56
CA TYR A 110 -11.93 9.45 6.62
C TYR A 110 -12.43 10.77 6.06
N LYS A 111 -11.66 11.42 5.15
CA LYS A 111 -12.06 12.69 4.52
C LYS A 111 -13.38 12.57 3.75
N ILE A 112 -13.56 11.47 3.00
CA ILE A 112 -14.79 11.20 2.25
C ILE A 112 -15.98 11.14 3.21
N LEU A 113 -15.88 10.37 4.29
CA LEU A 113 -16.96 10.16 5.26
C LEU A 113 -17.27 11.45 6.06
N ASP A 114 -16.26 12.22 6.41
CA ASP A 114 -16.40 13.45 7.17
C ASP A 114 -16.93 14.60 6.29
N GLU A 115 -16.31 14.85 5.12
CA GLU A 115 -16.59 16.02 4.30
C GLU A 115 -17.81 15.87 3.38
N PHE A 116 -18.10 14.68 2.86
CA PHE A 116 -19.19 14.48 1.91
C PHE A 116 -20.41 13.80 2.51
N TYR A 117 -20.24 12.97 3.52
CA TYR A 117 -21.33 12.28 4.19
C TYR A 117 -21.68 12.85 5.55
N HIS A 118 -20.87 13.79 6.08
CA HIS A 118 -21.08 14.48 7.35
C HIS A 118 -21.39 13.54 8.52
N LEU A 119 -20.71 12.38 8.55
CA LEU A 119 -20.92 11.41 9.62
C LEU A 119 -20.40 11.91 10.96
N ARG A 120 -21.07 11.49 12.04
CA ARG A 120 -20.56 11.78 13.39
C ARG A 120 -19.17 11.17 13.56
N PRO A 121 -18.20 11.87 14.19
CA PRO A 121 -16.80 11.43 14.28
C PRO A 121 -16.62 9.98 14.76
N ARG A 122 -17.44 9.52 15.71
CA ARG A 122 -17.39 8.12 16.19
C ARG A 122 -17.73 7.09 15.10
N HIS A 123 -18.69 7.38 14.22
CA HIS A 123 -19.07 6.49 13.13
C HIS A 123 -18.01 6.50 12.02
N THR A 124 -17.45 7.69 11.71
CA THR A 124 -16.35 7.83 10.76
C THR A 124 -15.14 7.00 11.21
N VAL A 125 -14.74 7.12 12.47
CA VAL A 125 -13.62 6.35 13.02
C VAL A 125 -13.93 4.84 13.00
N LEU A 126 -15.13 4.44 13.37
CA LEU A 126 -15.55 3.03 13.33
C LEU A 126 -15.47 2.45 11.92
N LEU A 127 -16.00 3.14 10.91
CA LEU A 127 -15.96 2.69 9.51
C LEU A 127 -14.52 2.64 8.97
N CYS A 128 -13.69 3.62 9.31
CA CYS A 128 -12.27 3.59 8.97
C CYS A 128 -11.55 2.41 9.66
N ALA A 129 -11.89 2.10 10.90
CA ALA A 129 -11.33 0.95 11.60
C ALA A 129 -11.78 -0.38 10.98
N ILE A 130 -13.06 -0.52 10.61
CA ILE A 130 -13.58 -1.70 9.91
C ILE A 130 -12.84 -1.89 8.58
N TYR A 131 -12.66 -0.83 7.79
CA TYR A 131 -11.89 -0.89 6.54
C TYR A 131 -10.44 -1.29 6.79
N ALA A 132 -9.74 -0.59 7.70
CA ALA A 132 -8.33 -0.81 7.98
C ALA A 132 -8.02 -2.20 8.57
N LEU A 133 -8.94 -2.74 9.38
CA LEU A 133 -8.78 -4.04 10.04
C LEU A 133 -9.48 -5.17 9.28
N SER A 134 -10.08 -4.90 8.12
CA SER A 134 -10.62 -5.96 7.27
C SER A 134 -9.50 -6.90 6.81
N PHE A 135 -9.82 -8.18 6.67
CA PHE A 135 -8.85 -9.17 6.20
C PHE A 135 -8.18 -8.74 4.89
N SER A 136 -8.95 -8.26 3.92
CA SER A 136 -8.43 -7.83 2.62
C SER A 136 -7.43 -6.68 2.75
N THR A 137 -7.77 -5.64 3.53
CA THR A 137 -6.86 -4.50 3.71
C THR A 137 -5.58 -4.91 4.42
N LEU A 138 -5.68 -5.69 5.51
CA LEU A 138 -4.51 -6.20 6.24
C LEU A 138 -3.66 -7.08 5.34
N PHE A 139 -4.27 -8.05 4.65
CA PHE A 139 -3.57 -8.96 3.77
C PHE A 139 -2.76 -8.21 2.71
N TYR A 140 -3.41 -7.33 1.94
CA TYR A 140 -2.74 -6.58 0.86
C TYR A 140 -1.88 -5.41 1.35
N THR A 141 -1.88 -5.09 2.64
CA THR A 141 -0.92 -4.16 3.24
C THR A 141 0.41 -4.84 3.53
N PHE A 142 0.37 -6.12 3.94
CA PHE A 142 1.55 -6.85 4.41
C PHE A 142 2.09 -7.87 3.41
N ILE A 143 1.47 -8.01 2.26
CA ILE A 143 1.94 -8.85 1.15
C ILE A 143 2.21 -7.93 -0.05
N ALA A 144 3.35 -8.12 -0.73
CA ALA A 144 3.74 -7.31 -1.88
C ALA A 144 2.79 -7.55 -3.07
N GLU A 145 1.76 -6.71 -3.17
CA GLU A 145 0.69 -6.79 -4.16
C GLU A 145 0.18 -5.42 -4.58
N SER A 146 -0.46 -5.32 -5.75
CA SER A 146 -0.95 -4.04 -6.29
C SER A 146 -2.29 -3.58 -5.72
N TYR A 147 -3.05 -4.45 -5.05
CA TYR A 147 -4.44 -4.18 -4.65
C TYR A 147 -4.59 -3.02 -3.67
N ILE A 148 -3.66 -2.87 -2.73
CA ILE A 148 -3.72 -1.74 -1.78
C ILE A 148 -3.47 -0.40 -2.49
N ASN A 149 -2.60 -0.38 -3.50
CA ASN A 149 -2.34 0.80 -4.33
C ASN A 149 -3.60 1.17 -5.12
N SER A 150 -4.26 0.19 -5.76
CA SER A 150 -5.50 0.39 -6.50
C SER A 150 -6.62 0.92 -5.61
N SER A 151 -6.75 0.40 -4.39
CA SER A 151 -7.72 0.89 -3.40
C SER A 151 -7.45 2.35 -3.01
N CYS A 152 -6.18 2.71 -2.80
CA CYS A 152 -5.78 4.07 -2.49
C CYS A 152 -6.13 5.04 -3.64
N ILE A 153 -5.74 4.67 -4.87
CA ILE A 153 -6.01 5.47 -6.07
C ILE A 153 -7.52 5.66 -6.26
N LEU A 154 -8.33 4.62 -6.06
CA LEU A 154 -9.78 4.69 -6.17
C LEU A 154 -10.38 5.68 -5.16
N LEU A 155 -9.97 5.61 -3.89
CA LEU A 155 -10.44 6.53 -2.85
C LEU A 155 -10.01 7.97 -3.13
N MET A 156 -8.77 8.19 -3.56
CA MET A 156 -8.28 9.51 -3.95
C MET A 156 -9.05 10.05 -5.16
N SER A 157 -9.26 9.23 -6.20
CA SER A 157 -10.00 9.62 -7.40
C SER A 157 -11.44 10.01 -7.06
N TYR A 158 -12.12 9.23 -6.21
CA TYR A 158 -13.46 9.58 -5.73
C TYR A 158 -13.46 10.90 -4.97
N TYR A 159 -12.52 11.12 -4.06
CA TYR A 159 -12.40 12.36 -3.29
C TYR A 159 -12.22 13.57 -4.20
N TYR A 160 -11.29 13.53 -5.16
CA TYR A 160 -11.02 14.63 -6.08
C TYR A 160 -12.12 14.84 -7.11
N ALA A 161 -12.80 13.77 -7.56
CA ALA A 161 -13.97 13.88 -8.40
C ALA A 161 -15.12 14.65 -7.69
N ARG A 162 -15.36 14.33 -6.41
CA ARG A 162 -16.34 15.07 -5.58
C ARG A 162 -15.94 16.52 -5.35
N ARG A 163 -14.63 16.81 -5.31
CA ARG A 163 -14.07 18.17 -5.25
C ARG A 163 -14.04 18.89 -6.60
N LYS A 164 -14.52 18.25 -7.68
CA LYS A 164 -14.49 18.78 -9.07
C LYS A 164 -13.07 19.14 -9.55
N ASN A 165 -12.05 18.47 -9.04
CA ASN A 165 -10.67 18.63 -9.49
C ASN A 165 -10.37 17.62 -10.60
N SER A 166 -10.73 17.95 -11.84
CA SER A 166 -10.56 17.08 -13.00
C SER A 166 -9.09 16.74 -13.29
N ALA A 167 -8.17 17.68 -13.07
CA ALA A 167 -6.74 17.43 -13.30
C ALA A 167 -6.20 16.32 -12.37
N ALA A 168 -6.57 16.35 -11.09
CA ALA A 168 -6.18 15.30 -10.15
C ALA A 168 -6.80 13.95 -10.51
N VAL A 169 -8.07 13.93 -10.97
CA VAL A 169 -8.74 12.69 -11.38
C VAL A 169 -8.06 12.07 -12.60
N VAL A 170 -7.73 12.89 -13.60
CA VAL A 170 -7.01 12.40 -14.79
C VAL A 170 -5.64 11.85 -14.41
N LEU A 171 -4.88 12.57 -13.56
CA LEU A 171 -3.55 12.11 -13.12
C LEU A 171 -3.64 10.76 -12.39
N LEU A 172 -4.61 10.59 -11.49
CA LEU A 172 -4.81 9.33 -10.76
C LEU A 172 -5.35 8.20 -11.65
N GLY A 173 -6.11 8.54 -12.70
CA GLY A 173 -6.61 7.56 -13.67
C GLY A 173 -5.54 7.01 -14.62
N VAL A 174 -4.37 7.67 -14.67
CA VAL A 174 -3.20 7.22 -15.43
C VAL A 174 -2.30 6.30 -14.58
N LEU A 175 -2.34 6.41 -13.25
CA LEU A 175 -1.61 5.56 -12.31
C LEU A 175 -2.30 4.22 -12.10
#